data_e0f499b95c337d142c4e7e4a391a924e
#
_entry.id   e0f499b95c337d142c4e7e4a391a924e
#
_cell.length_a   1.000
_cell.length_b   1.000
_cell.length_c   1.000
_cell.angle_alpha   90.00
_cell.angle_beta   90.00
_cell.angle_gamma   90.00
#
_symmetry.space_group_name_H-M   'P 1'
#
loop_
_entity.id
_entity.type
_entity.pdbx_description
1 polymer ?
#
loop_
_entity_poly.entity_id
_entity_poly.type
_entity_poly.pdbx_seq_one_letter_code
_entity_poly.pdbx_strand_id
1 'polypeptide(L)'
;MFNNKILFLRSALIRIVRKQTNFTKYISDVPNLRNVKSTFTLGIAGFGFLWSKPATKSDKKDDIIMIIEKADKEFDSGHYEDCYQTLNISKLQDNVDVRWRLCRALYNMAKDSKYDLNYRKNLITQAYEIIENEITKSQENYAVHKWFALILEAKTSYEGYKERIKQLDNIKEHMDMAVTLNPNDATTLHMLGEWCFQLTEMPWHQRKTAELLFCPLPTSSYEDALEYFLKAESVQPRFYSINLLRLGNCYLKLNKEDQAKYYLQLAASYPAKSNEDHKANKEATELLKKIK
;
A
#
# COMPACT_ATOMS: atom_id res chain seq x y z
N MET A 1 -7.52 -24.88 -22.51
CA MET A 1 -7.47 -23.39 -22.38
C MET A 1 -6.85 -23.01 -21.03
N PHE A 2 -5.53 -23.21 -20.88
CA PHE A 2 -4.80 -23.06 -19.60
C PHE A 2 -3.63 -22.07 -19.76
N ASN A 3 -3.81 -20.89 -20.39
CA ASN A 3 -2.63 -20.14 -20.84
C ASN A 3 -2.45 -18.70 -20.35
N ASN A 4 -3.34 -18.12 -19.51
CA ASN A 4 -3.19 -16.71 -19.16
C ASN A 4 -2.78 -16.39 -17.70
N LYS A 5 -2.86 -17.34 -16.77
CA LYS A 5 -2.35 -17.16 -15.40
C LYS A 5 -0.83 -17.36 -15.26
N ILE A 6 -0.22 -18.10 -16.21
CA ILE A 6 1.24 -18.32 -16.26
C ILE A 6 1.99 -17.13 -16.86
N LEU A 7 1.33 -16.26 -17.62
CA LEU A 7 1.96 -15.11 -18.27
C LEU A 7 2.38 -13.99 -17.29
N PHE A 8 1.69 -13.82 -16.19
CA PHE A 8 2.07 -12.78 -15.21
C PHE A 8 3.31 -13.18 -14.40
N LEU A 9 3.47 -14.45 -14.05
CA LEU A 9 4.67 -14.99 -13.38
C LEU A 9 5.81 -15.31 -14.35
N ARG A 10 5.51 -15.70 -15.59
CA ARG A 10 6.54 -15.89 -16.64
C ARG A 10 7.16 -14.57 -17.09
N SER A 11 6.42 -13.48 -17.13
CA SER A 11 6.98 -12.16 -17.48
C SER A 11 7.95 -11.64 -16.41
N ALA A 12 7.77 -12.00 -15.15
CA ALA A 12 8.69 -11.69 -14.06
C ALA A 12 9.96 -12.56 -14.13
N LEU A 13 9.83 -13.86 -14.35
CA LEU A 13 10.96 -14.80 -14.41
C LEU A 13 11.82 -14.64 -15.68
N ILE A 14 11.23 -14.38 -16.85
CA ILE A 14 11.98 -14.17 -18.10
C ILE A 14 12.70 -12.82 -18.13
N ARG A 15 12.20 -11.80 -17.44
CA ARG A 15 12.90 -10.51 -17.27
C ARG A 15 14.10 -10.58 -16.34
N ILE A 16 14.12 -11.49 -15.38
CA ILE A 16 15.26 -11.68 -14.46
C ILE A 16 16.45 -12.32 -15.14
N VAL A 17 16.24 -13.27 -16.05
CA VAL A 17 17.34 -13.98 -16.72
C VAL A 17 17.99 -13.17 -17.87
N ARG A 18 17.29 -12.19 -18.47
CA ARG A 18 17.84 -11.38 -19.59
C ARG A 18 18.49 -10.04 -19.19
N LYS A 19 18.52 -9.65 -17.90
CA LYS A 19 19.09 -8.36 -17.44
C LYS A 19 20.40 -8.45 -16.67
N GLN A 20 21.07 -9.62 -16.65
CA GLN A 20 22.39 -9.72 -15.99
C GLN A 20 23.60 -9.37 -16.88
N THR A 21 23.42 -8.87 -18.08
CA THR A 21 24.54 -8.60 -18.99
C THR A 21 24.68 -7.15 -19.48
N ASN A 22 24.14 -6.14 -18.81
CA ASN A 22 24.46 -4.75 -19.17
C ASN A 22 24.27 -3.77 -17.99
N PHE A 23 25.10 -3.91 -16.93
CA PHE A 23 25.11 -2.95 -15.84
C PHE A 23 26.47 -2.31 -15.59
N THR A 24 27.08 -1.79 -16.67
CA THR A 24 28.29 -0.96 -16.57
C THR A 24 28.28 0.07 -17.70
N LYS A 25 27.38 1.04 -17.68
CA LYS A 25 27.54 2.30 -18.41
C LYS A 25 26.30 3.19 -18.20
N TYR A 26 26.26 3.95 -17.14
CA TYR A 26 25.49 5.22 -17.04
C TYR A 26 25.63 5.76 -15.60
N ILE A 27 26.85 6.24 -15.28
CA ILE A 27 27.07 7.22 -14.24
C ILE A 27 27.95 8.31 -14.87
N SER A 28 27.31 9.24 -15.54
CA SER A 28 27.80 10.60 -15.79
C SER A 28 26.69 11.34 -16.50
N ASP A 29 26.08 12.26 -15.82
CA ASP A 29 25.36 13.44 -16.32
C ASP A 29 24.13 13.75 -15.47
N VAL A 30 24.42 14.28 -14.27
CA VAL A 30 23.43 15.07 -13.54
C VAL A 30 23.97 16.50 -13.44
N PRO A 31 23.34 17.50 -14.09
CA PRO A 31 23.80 18.88 -13.95
C PRO A 31 23.49 19.45 -12.58
N ASN A 32 24.52 20.02 -12.02
CA ASN A 32 24.63 20.73 -10.76
C ASN A 32 23.68 21.94 -10.70
N LEU A 33 22.66 21.94 -9.90
CA LEU A 33 21.84 23.11 -9.57
C LEU A 33 22.47 23.88 -8.40
N ARG A 34 23.55 24.63 -8.69
CA ARG A 34 23.99 25.74 -7.85
C ARG A 34 23.78 27.04 -8.63
N ASN A 35 23.19 28.02 -7.94
CA ASN A 35 23.03 29.42 -8.26
C ASN A 35 21.75 29.85 -8.97
N VAL A 36 20.76 30.20 -8.15
CA VAL A 36 19.88 31.34 -8.42
C VAL A 36 20.08 32.35 -7.28
N LYS A 37 20.92 33.34 -7.50
CA LYS A 37 20.99 34.53 -6.67
C LYS A 37 19.88 35.48 -7.11
N SER A 38 18.84 35.61 -6.30
CA SER A 38 17.86 36.68 -6.45
C SER A 38 18.33 37.89 -5.66
N THR A 39 18.65 38.93 -6.38
CA THR A 39 18.90 40.29 -5.84
C THR A 39 17.58 40.89 -5.38
N PHE A 40 17.38 41.03 -4.07
CA PHE A 40 16.31 41.83 -3.51
C PHE A 40 16.83 43.17 -3.07
N THR A 41 16.33 44.21 -3.72
CA THR A 41 16.58 45.64 -3.41
C THR A 41 15.88 46.00 -2.11
N LEU A 42 16.62 46.58 -1.16
CA LEU A 42 16.07 47.13 0.08
C LEU A 42 15.17 48.34 -0.21
N GLY A 43 13.91 48.22 0.15
CA GLY A 43 13.00 49.31 0.43
C GLY A 43 12.82 49.48 1.93
N ILE A 44 13.45 50.45 2.54
CA ILE A 44 13.22 50.80 3.94
C ILE A 44 11.92 51.61 4.03
N ALA A 45 10.89 50.99 4.60
CA ALA A 45 9.76 51.75 5.16
C ALA A 45 9.42 51.11 6.51
N GLY A 46 9.63 51.84 7.56
CA GLY A 46 9.36 51.44 8.92
C GLY A 46 7.88 51.22 9.15
N PHE A 47 7.55 50.11 9.82
CA PHE A 47 6.27 49.97 10.51
C PHE A 47 6.42 49.02 11.71
N GLY A 48 5.86 49.45 12.77
CA GLY A 48 5.62 48.93 14.08
C GLY A 48 5.91 47.48 14.38
N PHE A 49 6.67 47.25 15.40
CA PHE A 49 6.80 45.97 16.10
C PHE A 49 5.43 45.56 16.65
N LEU A 50 4.65 44.86 15.84
CA LEU A 50 3.55 44.04 16.36
C LEU A 50 4.19 42.84 17.03
N TRP A 51 4.23 42.88 18.34
CA TRP A 51 4.59 41.76 19.20
C TRP A 51 3.57 40.63 18.96
N SER A 52 3.81 39.75 18.01
CA SER A 52 3.04 38.55 17.89
C SER A 52 3.30 37.69 19.12
N LYS A 53 2.24 37.46 19.90
CA LYS A 53 2.29 36.53 21.03
C LYS A 53 2.88 35.22 20.56
N PRO A 54 3.84 34.58 21.28
CA PRO A 54 4.30 33.25 20.92
C PRO A 54 3.10 32.31 20.90
N ALA A 55 2.94 31.56 19.80
CA ALA A 55 1.85 30.60 19.63
C ALA A 55 1.78 29.65 20.83
N THR A 56 0.62 29.51 21.44
CA THR A 56 0.40 28.65 22.60
C THR A 56 0.48 27.17 22.14
N LYS A 57 0.63 26.21 23.08
CA LYS A 57 0.56 24.79 22.75
C LYS A 57 -0.79 24.41 22.13
N SER A 58 -1.87 25.11 22.45
CA SER A 58 -3.21 24.94 21.89
C SER A 58 -3.22 25.32 20.40
N ASP A 59 -2.70 26.52 20.07
CA ASP A 59 -2.69 27.03 18.69
C ASP A 59 -1.93 26.06 17.74
N LYS A 60 -0.81 25.49 18.20
CA LYS A 60 -0.04 24.51 17.43
C LYS A 60 -0.78 23.18 17.21
N LYS A 61 -1.61 22.76 18.16
CA LYS A 61 -2.40 21.52 18.05
C LYS A 61 -3.54 21.71 17.04
N ASP A 62 -4.19 22.87 17.08
CA ASP A 62 -5.28 23.21 16.17
C ASP A 62 -4.76 23.34 14.73
N ASP A 63 -3.59 23.95 14.53
CA ASP A 63 -2.91 24.02 13.24
C ASP A 63 -2.62 22.60 12.64
N ILE A 64 -2.16 21.66 13.47
CA ILE A 64 -1.88 20.29 13.03
C ILE A 64 -3.18 19.57 12.62
N ILE A 65 -4.26 19.71 13.39
CA ILE A 65 -5.56 19.10 13.05
C ILE A 65 -6.05 19.63 11.71
N MET A 66 -6.02 20.93 11.47
CA MET A 66 -6.44 21.53 10.20
C MET A 66 -5.61 21.03 9.01
N ILE A 67 -4.29 20.86 9.19
CA ILE A 67 -3.41 20.33 8.13
C ILE A 67 -3.74 18.88 7.84
N ILE A 68 -3.98 18.05 8.87
CA ILE A 68 -4.36 16.64 8.71
C ILE A 68 -5.71 16.53 7.99
N GLU A 69 -6.71 17.30 8.39
CA GLU A 69 -8.03 17.30 7.74
C GLU A 69 -7.95 17.72 6.27
N LYS A 70 -7.13 18.73 5.96
CA LYS A 70 -6.88 19.14 4.58
C LYS A 70 -6.23 18.00 3.78
N ALA A 71 -5.18 17.40 4.32
CA ALA A 71 -4.47 16.30 3.67
C ALA A 71 -5.35 15.06 3.47
N ASP A 72 -6.22 14.74 4.43
CA ASP A 72 -7.17 13.63 4.29
C ASP A 72 -8.20 13.91 3.18
N LYS A 73 -8.70 15.14 3.04
CA LYS A 73 -9.59 15.53 1.92
C LYS A 73 -8.89 15.43 0.56
N GLU A 74 -7.64 15.88 0.46
CA GLU A 74 -6.82 15.76 -0.75
C GLU A 74 -6.61 14.29 -1.10
N PHE A 75 -6.30 13.46 -0.12
CA PHE A 75 -6.13 12.02 -0.30
C PHE A 75 -7.42 11.34 -0.79
N ASP A 76 -8.56 11.61 -0.16
CA ASP A 76 -9.86 11.02 -0.50
C ASP A 76 -10.33 11.45 -1.90
N SER A 77 -9.86 12.61 -2.38
CA SER A 77 -10.08 13.10 -3.74
C SER A 77 -9.10 12.53 -4.77
N GLY A 78 -8.15 11.68 -4.35
CA GLY A 78 -7.11 11.11 -5.22
C GLY A 78 -5.95 12.06 -5.54
N HIS A 79 -5.90 13.23 -4.91
CA HIS A 79 -4.83 14.23 -5.10
C HIS A 79 -3.63 13.93 -4.20
N TYR A 80 -2.97 12.80 -4.46
CA TYR A 80 -1.89 12.29 -3.58
C TYR A 80 -0.65 13.18 -3.54
N GLU A 81 -0.34 13.88 -4.62
CA GLU A 81 0.77 14.86 -4.67
C GLU A 81 0.50 16.07 -3.79
N ASP A 82 -0.71 16.63 -3.85
CA ASP A 82 -1.12 17.77 -3.02
C ASP A 82 -1.12 17.35 -1.54
N CYS A 83 -1.65 16.17 -1.24
CA CYS A 83 -1.60 15.57 0.09
C CYS A 83 -0.16 15.45 0.61
N TYR A 84 0.76 14.96 -0.23
CA TYR A 84 2.19 14.90 0.10
C TYR A 84 2.76 16.29 0.41
N GLN A 85 2.50 17.29 -0.45
CA GLN A 85 3.00 18.66 -0.24
C GLN A 85 2.42 19.29 1.04
N THR A 86 1.14 19.08 1.31
CA THR A 86 0.48 19.57 2.53
C THR A 86 1.11 18.99 3.80
N LEU A 87 1.51 17.72 3.79
CA LEU A 87 2.09 17.02 4.95
C LEU A 87 3.62 17.20 5.07
N ASN A 88 4.33 17.42 3.97
CA ASN A 88 5.80 17.50 3.94
C ASN A 88 6.34 18.84 4.42
N ILE A 89 5.77 19.38 5.49
CA ILE A 89 6.19 20.64 6.11
C ILE A 89 7.13 20.32 7.26
N SER A 90 8.34 20.88 7.25
CA SER A 90 9.40 20.58 8.23
C SER A 90 8.99 20.68 9.70
N LYS A 91 8.06 21.57 10.04
CA LYS A 91 7.57 21.76 11.42
C LYS A 91 6.69 20.62 11.95
N LEU A 92 6.24 19.71 11.06
CA LEU A 92 5.30 18.63 11.39
C LEU A 92 5.97 17.24 11.39
N GLN A 93 7.25 17.18 11.10
CA GLN A 93 7.98 15.91 10.90
C GLN A 93 8.09 15.04 12.18
N ASP A 94 7.82 15.60 13.36
CA ASP A 94 7.82 14.85 14.62
C ASP A 94 6.44 14.32 15.02
N ASN A 95 5.39 14.59 14.22
CA ASN A 95 4.03 14.14 14.54
C ASN A 95 3.73 12.81 13.82
N VAL A 96 3.44 11.76 14.60
CA VAL A 96 3.16 10.41 14.06
C VAL A 96 1.98 10.39 13.12
N ASP A 97 0.92 11.20 13.39
CA ASP A 97 -0.28 11.24 12.56
C ASP A 97 -0.03 11.91 11.21
N VAL A 98 0.93 12.80 11.13
CA VAL A 98 1.43 13.38 9.88
C VAL A 98 2.31 12.36 9.14
N ARG A 99 3.21 11.69 9.85
CA ARG A 99 4.21 10.81 9.24
C ARG A 99 3.61 9.58 8.56
N TRP A 100 2.70 8.87 9.21
CA TRP A 100 2.07 7.73 8.55
C TRP A 100 1.17 8.16 7.36
N ARG A 101 0.55 9.36 7.41
CA ARG A 101 -0.19 9.91 6.28
C ARG A 101 0.72 10.30 5.11
N LEU A 102 1.90 10.81 5.41
CA LEU A 102 2.95 11.08 4.41
C LEU A 102 3.35 9.79 3.71
N CYS A 103 3.58 8.71 4.47
CA CYS A 103 3.85 7.38 3.92
C CYS A 103 2.70 6.86 3.05
N ARG A 104 1.44 7.07 3.48
CA ARG A 104 0.24 6.75 2.71
C ARG A 104 0.20 7.47 1.37
N ALA A 105 0.51 8.76 1.36
CA ALA A 105 0.56 9.55 0.13
C ALA A 105 1.65 9.05 -0.82
N LEU A 106 2.88 8.86 -0.34
CA LEU A 106 4.01 8.33 -1.12
C LEU A 106 3.70 6.94 -1.71
N TYR A 107 3.10 6.04 -0.93
CA TYR A 107 2.69 4.71 -1.40
C TYR A 107 1.68 4.79 -2.54
N ASN A 108 0.66 5.66 -2.43
CA ASN A 108 -0.35 5.79 -3.47
C ASN A 108 0.18 6.52 -4.72
N MET A 109 1.05 7.50 -4.57
CA MET A 109 1.80 8.07 -5.70
C MET A 109 2.61 6.99 -6.43
N ALA A 110 3.28 6.09 -5.71
CA ALA A 110 4.05 5.00 -6.31
C ALA A 110 3.20 3.98 -7.09
N LYS A 111 1.90 3.90 -6.84
CA LYS A 111 0.96 3.06 -7.62
C LYS A 111 0.57 3.69 -8.96
N ASP A 112 0.74 4.99 -9.13
CA ASP A 112 0.36 5.69 -10.35
C ASP A 112 1.30 5.32 -11.50
N SER A 113 0.73 4.83 -12.58
CA SER A 113 1.46 4.41 -13.78
C SER A 113 2.03 5.57 -14.62
N LYS A 114 1.65 6.82 -14.30
CA LYS A 114 2.26 8.01 -14.95
C LYS A 114 3.74 8.15 -14.63
N TYR A 115 4.19 7.62 -13.49
CA TYR A 115 5.59 7.65 -13.09
C TYR A 115 6.37 6.45 -13.62
N ASP A 116 7.63 6.67 -13.97
CA ASP A 116 8.53 5.59 -14.34
C ASP A 116 8.86 4.67 -13.12
N LEU A 117 9.40 3.50 -13.43
CA LEU A 117 9.67 2.48 -12.41
C LEU A 117 10.67 2.94 -11.34
N ASN A 118 11.70 3.73 -11.73
CA ASN A 118 12.73 4.18 -10.80
C ASN A 118 12.17 5.22 -9.84
N TYR A 119 11.37 6.15 -10.34
CA TYR A 119 10.70 7.13 -9.50
C TYR A 119 9.74 6.47 -8.50
N ARG A 120 8.93 5.51 -8.96
CA ARG A 120 8.02 4.73 -8.10
C ARG A 120 8.77 3.96 -7.01
N LYS A 121 9.91 3.34 -7.35
CA LYS A 121 10.79 2.68 -6.38
C LYS A 121 11.33 3.67 -5.36
N ASN A 122 11.74 4.87 -5.78
CA ASN A 122 12.23 5.91 -4.87
C ASN A 122 11.16 6.38 -3.89
N LEU A 123 9.92 6.55 -4.35
CA LEU A 123 8.79 6.91 -3.47
C LEU A 123 8.57 5.85 -2.38
N ILE A 124 8.62 4.56 -2.73
CA ILE A 124 8.49 3.46 -1.76
C ILE A 124 9.69 3.43 -0.80
N THR A 125 10.90 3.70 -1.28
CA THR A 125 12.09 3.77 -0.42
C THR A 125 11.97 4.89 0.60
N GLN A 126 11.55 6.09 0.17
CA GLN A 126 11.31 7.22 1.08
C GLN A 126 10.21 6.89 2.11
N ALA A 127 9.11 6.29 1.67
CA ALA A 127 8.05 5.87 2.57
C ALA A 127 8.55 4.85 3.60
N TYR A 128 9.39 3.91 3.19
CA TYR A 128 9.97 2.90 4.08
C TYR A 128 10.88 3.52 5.14
N GLU A 129 11.79 4.41 4.76
CA GLU A 129 12.68 5.11 5.69
C GLU A 129 11.90 5.90 6.76
N ILE A 130 10.79 6.53 6.36
CA ILE A 130 9.93 7.27 7.29
C ILE A 130 9.23 6.30 8.26
N ILE A 131 8.58 5.25 7.74
CA ILE A 131 7.74 4.37 8.57
C ILE A 131 8.58 3.44 9.45
N GLU A 132 9.77 3.02 8.99
CA GLU A 132 10.73 2.23 9.78
C GLU A 132 11.20 3.00 11.02
N ASN A 133 11.38 4.30 10.90
CA ASN A 133 11.69 5.17 12.04
C ASN A 133 10.51 5.29 13.02
N GLU A 134 9.27 5.29 12.50
CA GLU A 134 8.09 5.44 13.34
C GLU A 134 7.69 4.16 14.07
N ILE A 135 7.93 2.99 13.48
CA ILE A 135 7.56 1.71 14.09
C ILE A 135 8.25 1.48 15.44
N THR A 136 9.47 2.00 15.62
CA THR A 136 10.21 1.91 16.89
C THR A 136 9.72 2.87 17.95
N LYS A 137 9.09 3.99 17.55
CA LYS A 137 8.66 5.08 18.45
C LYS A 137 7.18 5.01 18.81
N SER A 138 6.37 4.40 17.94
CA SER A 138 4.90 4.49 17.98
C SER A 138 4.25 3.10 17.88
N GLN A 139 4.74 2.15 18.69
CA GLN A 139 4.32 0.74 18.69
C GLN A 139 2.82 0.52 19.00
N GLU A 140 2.15 1.48 19.62
CA GLU A 140 0.71 1.41 19.94
C GLU A 140 -0.17 2.07 18.86
N ASN A 141 0.41 2.50 17.74
CA ASN A 141 -0.35 3.15 16.67
C ASN A 141 -0.65 2.16 15.53
N TYR A 142 -1.90 1.74 15.41
CA TYR A 142 -2.33 0.77 14.39
C TYR A 142 -2.01 1.21 12.96
N ALA A 143 -2.10 2.52 12.66
CA ALA A 143 -1.85 3.03 11.33
C ALA A 143 -0.37 2.91 10.95
N VAL A 144 0.54 3.07 11.93
CA VAL A 144 1.98 2.85 11.71
C VAL A 144 2.24 1.39 11.34
N HIS A 145 1.69 0.43 12.09
CA HIS A 145 1.81 -1.00 11.78
C HIS A 145 1.22 -1.35 10.42
N LYS A 146 0.01 -0.86 10.11
CA LYS A 146 -0.64 -1.08 8.81
C LYS A 146 0.23 -0.57 7.65
N TRP A 147 0.70 0.68 7.74
CA TRP A 147 1.49 1.27 6.66
C TRP A 147 2.89 0.68 6.57
N PHE A 148 3.48 0.26 7.69
CA PHE A 148 4.73 -0.49 7.67
C PHE A 148 4.58 -1.79 6.87
N ALA A 149 3.56 -2.60 7.15
CA ALA A 149 3.32 -3.85 6.43
C ALA A 149 3.13 -3.64 4.92
N LEU A 150 2.29 -2.65 4.53
CA LEU A 150 2.05 -2.33 3.12
C LEU A 150 3.30 -1.86 2.38
N ILE A 151 4.07 -0.98 3.01
CA ILE A 151 5.27 -0.40 2.41
C ILE A 151 6.40 -1.42 2.35
N LEU A 152 6.55 -2.27 3.37
CA LEU A 152 7.52 -3.36 3.37
C LEU A 152 7.21 -4.37 2.26
N GLU A 153 5.94 -4.74 2.06
CA GLU A 153 5.52 -5.61 0.95
C GLU A 153 5.85 -4.96 -0.40
N ALA A 154 5.51 -3.69 -0.58
CA ALA A 154 5.81 -2.96 -1.81
C ALA A 154 7.33 -2.85 -2.06
N LYS A 155 8.12 -2.54 -1.03
CA LYS A 155 9.58 -2.45 -1.11
C LYS A 155 10.18 -3.79 -1.55
N THR A 156 9.83 -4.88 -0.87
CA THR A 156 10.36 -6.21 -1.16
C THR A 156 9.93 -6.72 -2.53
N SER A 157 8.79 -6.29 -3.05
CA SER A 157 8.36 -6.61 -4.43
C SER A 157 9.31 -6.02 -5.48
N TYR A 158 9.96 -4.89 -5.21
CA TYR A 158 11.00 -4.30 -6.06
C TYR A 158 12.38 -4.93 -5.86
N GLU A 159 12.65 -5.51 -4.70
CA GLU A 159 13.92 -6.18 -4.37
C GLU A 159 13.98 -7.61 -4.90
N GLY A 160 12.83 -8.20 -5.17
CA GLY A 160 12.70 -9.50 -5.79
C GLY A 160 12.16 -10.59 -4.86
N TYR A 161 11.92 -11.76 -5.47
CA TYR A 161 11.21 -12.87 -4.85
C TYR A 161 11.83 -13.34 -3.52
N LYS A 162 13.15 -13.43 -3.46
CA LYS A 162 13.88 -13.87 -2.26
C LYS A 162 13.62 -12.97 -1.07
N GLU A 163 13.74 -11.67 -1.24
CA GLU A 163 13.55 -10.70 -0.15
C GLU A 163 12.08 -10.65 0.28
N ARG A 164 11.15 -10.75 -0.69
CA ARG A 164 9.72 -10.86 -0.38
C ARG A 164 9.39 -12.07 0.49
N ILE A 165 9.94 -13.24 0.16
CA ILE A 165 9.73 -14.47 0.95
C ILE A 165 10.25 -14.32 2.38
N LYS A 166 11.42 -13.75 2.57
CA LYS A 166 12.02 -13.54 3.91
C LYS A 166 11.19 -12.61 4.81
N GLN A 167 10.40 -11.73 4.22
CA GLN A 167 9.62 -10.74 4.97
C GLN A 167 8.16 -11.13 5.19
N LEU A 168 7.73 -12.32 4.73
CA LEU A 168 6.33 -12.74 4.85
C LEU A 168 5.83 -12.75 6.30
N ASP A 169 6.61 -13.30 7.22
CA ASP A 169 6.24 -13.37 8.64
C ASP A 169 6.23 -11.98 9.28
N ASN A 170 7.25 -11.16 9.00
CA ASN A 170 7.34 -9.79 9.49
C ASN A 170 6.15 -8.93 9.01
N ILE A 171 5.79 -9.04 7.73
CA ILE A 171 4.62 -8.37 7.17
C ILE A 171 3.34 -8.81 7.91
N LYS A 172 3.18 -10.12 8.13
CA LYS A 172 2.01 -10.65 8.84
C LYS A 172 1.95 -10.17 10.29
N GLU A 173 3.06 -10.23 11.02
CA GLU A 173 3.14 -9.77 12.41
C GLU A 173 2.65 -8.32 12.55
N HIS A 174 3.08 -7.43 11.66
CA HIS A 174 2.63 -6.04 11.68
C HIS A 174 1.16 -5.86 11.29
N MET A 175 0.63 -6.68 10.37
CA MET A 175 -0.81 -6.68 10.08
C MET A 175 -1.62 -7.19 11.28
N ASP A 176 -1.18 -8.25 11.95
CA ASP A 176 -1.82 -8.79 13.17
C ASP A 176 -1.80 -7.74 14.30
N MET A 177 -0.68 -7.04 14.50
CA MET A 177 -0.60 -5.96 15.48
C MET A 177 -1.56 -4.82 15.13
N ALA A 178 -1.65 -4.43 13.86
CA ALA A 178 -2.58 -3.39 13.43
C ALA A 178 -4.05 -3.77 13.71
N VAL A 179 -4.45 -5.03 13.48
CA VAL A 179 -5.81 -5.51 13.79
C VAL A 179 -6.03 -5.64 15.30
N THR A 180 -5.02 -6.02 16.05
CA THR A 180 -5.10 -6.07 17.53
C THR A 180 -5.35 -4.69 18.11
N LEU A 181 -4.66 -3.67 17.60
CA LEU A 181 -4.81 -2.27 18.02
C LEU A 181 -6.10 -1.61 17.49
N ASN A 182 -6.55 -1.99 16.30
CA ASN A 182 -7.80 -1.52 15.70
C ASN A 182 -8.54 -2.66 14.96
N PRO A 183 -9.36 -3.45 15.65
CA PRO A 183 -10.08 -4.57 15.05
C PRO A 183 -11.17 -4.15 14.04
N ASN A 184 -11.48 -2.85 13.97
CA ASN A 184 -12.46 -2.28 13.05
C ASN A 184 -11.85 -1.65 11.80
N ASP A 185 -10.59 -1.95 11.47
CA ASP A 185 -9.99 -1.51 10.21
C ASP A 185 -10.19 -2.55 9.10
N ALA A 186 -11.26 -2.38 8.33
CA ALA A 186 -11.61 -3.29 7.23
C ALA A 186 -10.47 -3.50 6.22
N THR A 187 -9.64 -2.47 5.98
CA THR A 187 -8.51 -2.56 5.06
C THR A 187 -7.46 -3.54 5.56
N THR A 188 -7.08 -3.48 6.83
CA THR A 188 -6.07 -4.41 7.40
C THR A 188 -6.61 -5.83 7.47
N LEU A 189 -7.89 -6.01 7.80
CA LEU A 189 -8.54 -7.32 7.73
C LEU A 189 -8.51 -7.89 6.32
N HIS A 190 -8.82 -7.08 5.30
CA HIS A 190 -8.69 -7.48 3.89
C HIS A 190 -7.25 -7.88 3.53
N MET A 191 -6.24 -7.13 3.99
CA MET A 191 -4.83 -7.45 3.76
C MET A 191 -4.43 -8.79 4.34
N LEU A 192 -4.88 -9.12 5.55
CA LEU A 192 -4.66 -10.46 6.16
C LEU A 192 -5.34 -11.56 5.35
N GLY A 193 -6.56 -11.33 4.89
CA GLY A 193 -7.25 -12.25 3.99
C GLY A 193 -6.49 -12.48 2.68
N GLU A 194 -5.96 -11.42 2.08
CA GLU A 194 -5.17 -11.52 0.85
C GLU A 194 -3.84 -12.26 1.08
N TRP A 195 -3.18 -12.04 2.22
CA TRP A 195 -1.97 -12.77 2.61
C TRP A 195 -2.26 -14.27 2.74
N CYS A 196 -3.33 -14.67 3.44
CA CYS A 196 -3.76 -16.06 3.56
C CYS A 196 -4.09 -16.67 2.19
N PHE A 197 -4.86 -15.95 1.39
CA PHE A 197 -5.29 -16.40 0.06
C PHE A 197 -4.10 -16.65 -0.87
N GLN A 198 -3.14 -15.73 -0.94
CA GLN A 198 -1.96 -15.85 -1.80
C GLN A 198 -1.05 -17.01 -1.39
N LEU A 199 -0.87 -17.25 -0.09
CA LEU A 199 -0.10 -18.39 0.41
C LEU A 199 -0.76 -19.73 0.05
N THR A 200 -2.09 -19.78 0.15
CA THR A 200 -2.87 -20.99 -0.20
C THR A 200 -2.85 -21.25 -1.70
N GLU A 201 -2.90 -20.20 -2.54
CA GLU A 201 -2.82 -20.30 -4.01
C GLU A 201 -1.40 -20.58 -4.51
N MET A 202 -0.37 -20.52 -3.65
CA MET A 202 1.00 -20.74 -4.07
C MET A 202 1.19 -22.19 -4.56
N PRO A 203 1.63 -22.40 -5.83
CA PRO A 203 1.86 -23.74 -6.35
C PRO A 203 2.87 -24.51 -5.51
N TRP A 204 2.62 -25.80 -5.25
CA TRP A 204 3.43 -26.65 -4.40
C TRP A 204 4.92 -26.66 -4.75
N HIS A 205 5.25 -26.64 -6.04
CA HIS A 205 6.64 -26.62 -6.51
C HIS A 205 7.34 -25.29 -6.22
N GLN A 206 6.60 -24.15 -6.25
CA GLN A 206 7.14 -22.86 -5.86
C GLN A 206 7.37 -22.79 -4.34
N ARG A 207 6.41 -23.30 -3.55
CA ARG A 207 6.53 -23.44 -2.10
C ARG A 207 7.77 -24.25 -1.76
N LYS A 208 7.92 -25.44 -2.33
CA LYS A 208 9.04 -26.33 -2.05
C LYS A 208 10.38 -25.73 -2.44
N THR A 209 10.43 -25.02 -3.56
CA THR A 209 11.63 -24.30 -4.00
C THR A 209 11.99 -23.16 -3.03
N ALA A 210 11.00 -22.39 -2.58
CA ALA A 210 11.23 -21.30 -1.63
C ALA A 210 11.70 -21.83 -0.28
N GLU A 211 11.09 -22.89 0.24
CA GLU A 211 11.49 -23.56 1.49
C GLU A 211 12.91 -24.11 1.43
N LEU A 212 13.28 -24.71 0.30
CA LEU A 212 14.63 -25.27 0.12
C LEU A 212 15.72 -24.20 0.01
N LEU A 213 15.41 -23.08 -0.66
CA LEU A 213 16.42 -22.07 -1.00
C LEU A 213 16.49 -20.92 0.01
N PHE A 214 15.41 -20.65 0.77
CA PHE A 214 15.33 -19.43 1.57
C PHE A 214 14.96 -19.69 3.03
N CYS A 215 13.71 -20.08 3.32
CA CYS A 215 13.21 -20.35 4.67
C CYS A 215 11.91 -21.17 4.61
N PRO A 216 11.53 -21.83 5.70
CA PRO A 216 10.20 -22.42 5.84
C PRO A 216 9.13 -21.35 5.58
N LEU A 217 8.09 -21.72 4.82
CA LEU A 217 6.98 -20.84 4.53
C LEU A 217 5.82 -21.06 5.49
N PRO A 218 5.15 -19.99 5.94
CA PRO A 218 3.93 -20.12 6.72
C PRO A 218 2.85 -20.87 5.92
N THR A 219 1.95 -21.52 6.63
CA THR A 219 0.79 -22.22 6.06
C THR A 219 -0.45 -21.40 6.24
N SER A 220 -1.40 -21.53 5.33
CA SER A 220 -2.72 -20.94 5.42
C SER A 220 -3.72 -21.75 4.60
N SER A 221 -5.02 -21.45 4.76
CA SER A 221 -6.12 -22.10 4.08
C SER A 221 -7.08 -21.08 3.44
N TYR A 222 -8.00 -21.57 2.59
CA TYR A 222 -9.08 -20.72 2.08
C TYR A 222 -10.07 -20.33 3.18
N GLU A 223 -10.22 -21.16 4.20
CA GLU A 223 -11.02 -20.90 5.39
C GLU A 223 -10.46 -19.71 6.18
N ASP A 224 -9.13 -19.68 6.41
CA ASP A 224 -8.48 -18.55 7.08
C ASP A 224 -8.65 -17.25 6.28
N ALA A 225 -8.45 -17.32 4.97
CA ALA A 225 -8.65 -16.17 4.08
C ALA A 225 -10.10 -15.67 4.12
N LEU A 226 -11.06 -16.61 4.05
CA LEU A 226 -12.48 -16.32 4.09
C LEU A 226 -12.89 -15.63 5.39
N GLU A 227 -12.38 -16.10 6.54
CA GLU A 227 -12.67 -15.50 7.84
C GLU A 227 -12.27 -14.02 7.88
N TYR A 228 -11.07 -13.67 7.43
CA TYR A 228 -10.61 -12.29 7.38
C TYR A 228 -11.42 -11.45 6.40
N PHE A 229 -11.73 -11.94 5.20
CA PHE A 229 -12.53 -11.20 4.23
C PHE A 229 -13.96 -10.96 4.72
N LEU A 230 -14.57 -11.94 5.42
CA LEU A 230 -15.89 -11.78 6.04
C LEU A 230 -15.87 -10.77 7.18
N LYS A 231 -14.83 -10.78 8.02
CA LYS A 231 -14.65 -9.76 9.05
C LYS A 231 -14.54 -8.37 8.43
N ALA A 232 -13.75 -8.22 7.38
CA ALA A 232 -13.62 -6.95 6.65
C ALA A 232 -14.97 -6.46 6.11
N GLU A 233 -15.74 -7.35 5.49
CA GLU A 233 -17.08 -7.06 4.97
C GLU A 233 -18.09 -6.74 6.07
N SER A 234 -17.99 -7.37 7.25
CA SER A 234 -18.86 -7.09 8.40
C SER A 234 -18.57 -5.74 9.05
N VAL A 235 -17.30 -5.34 9.10
CA VAL A 235 -16.87 -4.05 9.64
C VAL A 235 -17.29 -2.89 8.74
N GLN A 236 -17.08 -3.04 7.43
CA GLN A 236 -17.42 -2.03 6.46
C GLN A 236 -18.02 -2.69 5.20
N PRO A 237 -19.34 -2.85 5.15
CA PRO A 237 -19.99 -3.53 4.03
C PRO A 237 -19.74 -2.85 2.69
N ARG A 238 -19.33 -3.64 1.71
CA ARG A 238 -19.10 -3.21 0.31
C ARG A 238 -18.07 -2.09 0.17
N PHE A 239 -17.07 -2.03 1.04
CA PHE A 239 -16.05 -0.99 0.99
C PHE A 239 -15.08 -1.15 -0.18
N TYR A 240 -14.89 -2.39 -0.66
CA TYR A 240 -13.87 -2.69 -1.66
C TYR A 240 -14.27 -3.84 -2.61
N SER A 241 -14.24 -3.56 -3.90
CA SER A 241 -14.63 -4.51 -4.96
C SER A 241 -13.81 -5.80 -4.92
N ILE A 242 -12.51 -5.70 -4.61
CA ILE A 242 -11.62 -6.86 -4.51
C ILE A 242 -11.96 -7.72 -3.31
N ASN A 243 -12.41 -7.15 -2.19
CA ASN A 243 -12.86 -7.94 -1.05
C ASN A 243 -14.03 -8.85 -1.42
N LEU A 244 -15.01 -8.31 -2.14
CA LEU A 244 -16.16 -9.07 -2.65
C LEU A 244 -15.73 -10.18 -3.64
N LEU A 245 -14.82 -9.84 -4.55
CA LEU A 245 -14.25 -10.82 -5.49
C LEU A 245 -13.53 -11.97 -4.76
N ARG A 246 -12.74 -11.66 -3.74
CA ARG A 246 -12.01 -12.65 -2.93
C ARG A 246 -12.94 -13.53 -2.11
N LEU A 247 -14.01 -12.97 -1.55
CA LEU A 247 -15.07 -13.75 -0.91
C LEU A 247 -15.66 -14.78 -1.89
N GLY A 248 -16.02 -14.33 -3.10
CA GLY A 248 -16.49 -15.23 -4.14
C GLY A 248 -15.48 -16.32 -4.51
N ASN A 249 -14.19 -15.94 -4.66
CA ASN A 249 -13.12 -16.88 -4.97
C ASN A 249 -12.92 -17.92 -3.86
N CYS A 250 -12.90 -17.52 -2.59
CA CYS A 250 -12.78 -18.44 -1.44
C CYS A 250 -13.95 -19.43 -1.41
N TYR A 251 -15.17 -18.95 -1.57
CA TYR A 251 -16.35 -19.82 -1.59
C TYR A 251 -16.33 -20.81 -2.76
N LEU A 252 -15.86 -20.41 -3.95
CA LEU A 252 -15.66 -21.34 -5.07
C LEU A 252 -14.65 -22.44 -4.72
N LYS A 253 -13.53 -22.07 -4.09
CA LYS A 253 -12.49 -23.03 -3.69
C LYS A 253 -12.97 -24.00 -2.60
N LEU A 254 -13.91 -23.57 -1.79
CA LEU A 254 -14.55 -24.36 -0.74
C LEU A 254 -15.80 -25.12 -1.23
N ASN A 255 -16.10 -25.12 -2.54
CA ASN A 255 -17.26 -25.76 -3.16
C ASN A 255 -18.62 -25.26 -2.60
N LYS A 256 -18.70 -23.99 -2.21
CA LYS A 256 -19.90 -23.33 -1.71
C LYS A 256 -20.46 -22.39 -2.79
N GLU A 257 -21.09 -22.97 -3.81
CA GLU A 257 -21.46 -22.24 -5.05
C GLU A 257 -22.49 -21.12 -4.82
N ASP A 258 -23.48 -21.31 -3.95
CA ASP A 258 -24.50 -20.28 -3.70
C ASP A 258 -23.91 -19.02 -3.08
N GLN A 259 -23.03 -19.18 -2.08
CA GLN A 259 -22.33 -18.06 -1.46
C GLN A 259 -21.35 -17.41 -2.44
N ALA A 260 -20.65 -18.23 -3.24
CA ALA A 260 -19.76 -17.71 -4.28
C ALA A 260 -20.51 -16.85 -5.28
N LYS A 261 -21.68 -17.35 -5.76
CA LYS A 261 -22.53 -16.64 -6.72
C LYS A 261 -23.00 -15.29 -6.15
N TYR A 262 -23.44 -15.28 -4.88
CA TYR A 262 -23.85 -14.06 -4.19
C TYR A 262 -22.75 -12.99 -4.18
N TYR A 263 -21.56 -13.33 -3.70
CA TYR A 263 -20.46 -12.35 -3.60
C TYR A 263 -19.89 -11.96 -4.97
N LEU A 264 -19.84 -12.88 -5.91
CA LEU A 264 -19.42 -12.56 -7.28
C LEU A 264 -20.40 -11.64 -8.00
N GLN A 265 -21.72 -11.75 -7.75
CA GLN A 265 -22.71 -10.80 -8.25
C GLN A 265 -22.50 -9.40 -7.68
N LEU A 266 -22.22 -9.29 -6.38
CA LEU A 266 -21.88 -8.03 -5.74
C LEU A 266 -20.60 -7.42 -6.34
N ALA A 267 -19.57 -8.24 -6.55
CA ALA A 267 -18.31 -7.79 -7.16
C ALA A 267 -18.51 -7.37 -8.63
N ALA A 268 -19.27 -8.09 -9.42
CA ALA A 268 -19.54 -7.80 -10.82
C ALA A 268 -20.34 -6.49 -11.01
N SER A 269 -21.24 -6.18 -10.07
CA SER A 269 -22.07 -4.96 -10.09
C SER A 269 -21.50 -3.80 -9.26
N TYR A 270 -20.29 -3.93 -8.71
CA TYR A 270 -19.68 -2.89 -7.89
C TYR A 270 -19.45 -1.61 -8.70
N PRO A 271 -19.80 -0.41 -8.15
CA PRO A 271 -19.59 0.86 -8.83
C PRO A 271 -18.10 1.15 -9.04
N ALA A 272 -17.57 0.81 -10.21
CA ALA A 272 -16.15 0.92 -10.50
C ALA A 272 -15.71 2.39 -10.61
N LYS A 273 -14.73 2.78 -9.79
CA LYS A 273 -14.11 4.11 -9.77
C LYS A 273 -12.62 4.05 -10.15
N SER A 274 -12.01 2.88 -10.03
CA SER A 274 -10.60 2.64 -10.31
C SER A 274 -10.39 1.54 -11.36
N ASN A 275 -9.19 1.47 -11.93
CA ASN A 275 -8.81 0.38 -12.80
C ASN A 275 -8.84 -1.00 -12.10
N GLU A 276 -8.63 -1.02 -10.78
CA GLU A 276 -8.72 -2.24 -9.97
C GLU A 276 -10.18 -2.71 -9.88
N ASP A 277 -11.13 -1.78 -9.67
CA ASP A 277 -12.56 -2.12 -9.65
C ASP A 277 -13.02 -2.69 -10.99
N HIS A 278 -12.65 -2.06 -12.11
CA HIS A 278 -12.99 -2.58 -13.44
C HIS A 278 -12.46 -3.98 -13.68
N LYS A 279 -11.24 -4.29 -13.20
CA LYS A 279 -10.68 -5.64 -13.29
C LYS A 279 -11.44 -6.63 -12.41
N ALA A 280 -11.80 -6.24 -11.19
CA ALA A 280 -12.59 -7.07 -10.29
C ALA A 280 -13.98 -7.37 -10.86
N ASN A 281 -14.69 -6.38 -11.40
CA ASN A 281 -15.99 -6.57 -12.05
C ASN A 281 -15.89 -7.56 -13.22
N LYS A 282 -14.89 -7.39 -14.06
CA LYS A 282 -14.65 -8.29 -15.21
C LYS A 282 -14.36 -9.72 -14.77
N GLU A 283 -13.43 -9.91 -13.81
CA GLU A 283 -13.08 -11.24 -13.29
C GLU A 283 -14.29 -11.91 -12.64
N ALA A 284 -15.05 -11.18 -11.82
CA ALA A 284 -16.27 -11.69 -11.20
C ALA A 284 -17.31 -12.14 -12.24
N THR A 285 -17.50 -11.33 -13.30
CA THR A 285 -18.42 -11.66 -14.40
C THR A 285 -17.97 -12.93 -15.15
N GLU A 286 -16.66 -13.10 -15.35
CA GLU A 286 -16.12 -14.30 -16.00
C GLU A 286 -16.27 -15.54 -15.13
N LEU A 287 -16.15 -15.41 -13.81
CA LEU A 287 -16.37 -16.51 -12.87
C LEU A 287 -17.83 -16.92 -12.79
N LEU A 288 -18.75 -15.96 -12.75
CA LEU A 288 -20.21 -16.24 -12.75
C LEU A 288 -20.65 -17.06 -13.97
N LYS A 289 -20.06 -16.85 -15.14
CA LYS A 289 -20.36 -17.65 -16.34
C LYS A 289 -19.94 -19.12 -16.24
N LYS A 290 -19.06 -19.46 -15.29
CA LYS A 290 -18.54 -20.82 -15.08
C LYS A 290 -19.30 -21.59 -14.01
N ILE A 291 -20.08 -20.89 -13.18
CA ILE A 291 -20.96 -21.47 -12.18
C ILE A 291 -22.26 -21.84 -12.88
N LYS A 292 -22.69 -23.09 -12.76
CA LYS A 292 -23.94 -23.61 -13.36
C LYS A 292 -25.18 -23.22 -12.57
#